data_97d3c5c942183cf8064b1a21f45e6ebd
#
_entry.id   97d3c5c942183cf8064b1a21f45e6ebd
#
_cell.length_a   1.000
_cell.length_b   1.000
_cell.length_c   1.000
_cell.angle_alpha   90.00
_cell.angle_beta   90.00
_cell.angle_gamma   90.00
#
_symmetry.space_group_name_H-M   'P 1'
#
loop_
_entity.id
_entity.type
_entity.pdbx_description
1 polymer ?
#
loop_
_entity_poly.entity_id
_entity_poly.type
_entity_poly.pdbx_seq_one_letter_code
_entity_poly.pdbx_strand_id
1 'polypeptide(L)'
;MRVTYLAGAIALGVLTLAPSAANARVTRADVDDPTICAIFDAANTWDIETSDIAAKKGSTKEVRDLGAMFSRDHKAVRQQGRDLVKKLHVTPTPPKDFALATDHAQAMKQLESTSGKAFDRAYLTHEVAYHKAVIDAINNSLVPATKNAELKDLEVKVGPAFQAHMLAAQRLLDGMGQ
;
A
#
# COMPACT_ATOMS: atom_id res chain seq x y z
N MET A 1 29.73 29.10 -59.25
CA MET A 1 29.74 29.05 -57.75
C MET A 1 28.66 28.12 -57.28
N ARG A 2 29.03 26.91 -56.80
CA ARG A 2 28.09 25.97 -56.23
C ARG A 2 28.18 26.06 -54.72
N VAL A 3 27.07 26.40 -54.06
CA VAL A 3 26.97 26.46 -52.60
C VAL A 3 26.37 25.14 -52.14
N THR A 4 27.16 24.38 -51.41
CA THR A 4 26.76 23.10 -50.78
C THR A 4 26.22 23.37 -49.38
N TYR A 5 24.94 23.09 -49.15
CA TYR A 5 24.36 23.12 -47.83
C TYR A 5 24.59 21.77 -47.12
N LEU A 6 25.34 21.82 -46.01
CA LEU A 6 25.49 20.68 -45.09
C LEU A 6 24.27 20.67 -44.15
N ALA A 7 23.43 19.67 -44.27
CA ALA A 7 22.33 19.42 -43.33
C ALA A 7 22.88 18.62 -42.16
N GLY A 8 23.02 19.28 -41.00
CA GLY A 8 23.32 18.64 -39.75
C GLY A 8 22.05 18.03 -39.11
N ALA A 9 21.98 16.71 -39.09
CA ALA A 9 20.92 16.00 -38.35
C ALA A 9 21.25 15.98 -36.87
N ILE A 10 20.48 16.72 -36.08
CA ILE A 10 20.51 16.62 -34.60
C ILE A 10 19.63 15.44 -34.22
N ALA A 11 20.24 14.33 -33.82
CA ALA A 11 19.53 13.20 -33.22
C ALA A 11 19.21 13.55 -31.79
N LEU A 12 17.94 13.86 -31.52
CA LEU A 12 17.41 13.96 -30.13
C LEU A 12 17.29 12.55 -29.57
N GLY A 13 18.26 12.15 -28.76
CA GLY A 13 18.19 10.93 -27.97
C GLY A 13 17.12 11.07 -26.89
N VAL A 14 15.97 10.45 -27.10
CA VAL A 14 14.95 10.29 -26.06
C VAL A 14 15.46 9.25 -25.07
N LEU A 15 16.00 9.72 -23.93
CA LEU A 15 16.36 8.86 -22.83
C LEU A 15 15.07 8.43 -22.12
N THR A 16 14.55 7.28 -22.49
CA THR A 16 13.44 6.64 -21.75
C THR A 16 13.99 6.11 -20.43
N LEU A 17 13.78 6.88 -19.36
CA LEU A 17 13.90 6.35 -18.00
C LEU A 17 12.79 5.33 -17.80
N ALA A 18 13.11 4.05 -17.95
CA ALA A 18 12.27 2.98 -17.47
C ALA A 18 12.20 3.10 -15.92
N PRO A 19 11.00 3.05 -15.31
CA PRO A 19 10.91 2.98 -13.86
C PRO A 19 11.57 1.66 -13.43
N SER A 20 12.68 1.79 -12.71
CA SER A 20 13.31 0.65 -12.04
C SER A 20 12.37 0.25 -10.90
N ALA A 21 11.51 -0.74 -11.14
CA ALA A 21 10.79 -1.45 -10.11
C ALA A 21 11.81 -2.28 -9.32
N ALA A 22 12.56 -1.62 -8.44
CA ALA A 22 13.27 -2.29 -7.38
C ALA A 22 12.23 -2.82 -6.40
N ASN A 23 11.63 -3.98 -6.73
CA ASN A 23 10.90 -4.78 -5.77
C ASN A 23 11.89 -5.19 -4.68
N ALA A 24 11.97 -4.43 -3.60
CA ALA A 24 12.58 -4.87 -2.37
C ALA A 24 11.75 -6.05 -1.84
N ARG A 25 12.05 -7.25 -2.35
CA ARG A 25 11.54 -8.49 -1.80
C ARG A 25 12.14 -8.62 -0.40
N VAL A 26 11.30 -8.53 0.62
CA VAL A 26 11.61 -9.11 1.92
C VAL A 26 11.90 -10.59 1.65
N THR A 27 13.15 -10.99 1.81
CA THR A 27 13.55 -12.38 1.53
C THR A 27 13.00 -13.26 2.66
N ARG A 28 12.53 -14.44 2.32
CA ARG A 28 11.90 -15.41 3.21
C ARG A 28 12.78 -15.81 4.42
N ALA A 29 14.08 -15.51 4.37
CA ALA A 29 15.07 -15.89 5.40
C ALA A 29 15.11 -14.92 6.60
N ASP A 30 14.55 -13.72 6.47
CA ASP A 30 14.74 -12.64 7.45
C ASP A 30 13.46 -12.25 8.20
N VAL A 31 12.35 -13.00 8.01
CA VAL A 31 11.05 -12.63 8.59
C VAL A 31 10.67 -13.64 9.68
N ASP A 32 10.80 -13.21 10.93
CA ASP A 32 10.34 -13.94 12.11
C ASP A 32 9.03 -13.37 12.68
N ASP A 33 8.43 -14.04 13.66
CA ASP A 33 7.17 -13.61 14.26
C ASP A 33 7.23 -12.17 14.83
N PRO A 34 8.30 -11.72 15.52
CA PRO A 34 8.46 -10.32 15.94
C PRO A 34 8.44 -9.33 14.77
N THR A 35 9.10 -9.67 13.68
CA THR A 35 9.13 -8.85 12.47
C THR A 35 7.76 -8.82 11.79
N ILE A 36 7.07 -9.96 11.72
CA ILE A 36 5.70 -10.05 11.18
C ILE A 36 4.73 -9.20 12.00
N CYS A 37 4.81 -9.24 13.34
CA CYS A 37 4.00 -8.38 14.21
C CYS A 37 4.24 -6.89 13.93
N ALA A 38 5.48 -6.47 13.70
CA ALA A 38 5.80 -5.09 13.37
C ALA A 38 5.27 -4.68 11.99
N ILE A 39 5.40 -5.54 10.99
CA ILE A 39 4.85 -5.34 9.64
C ILE A 39 3.32 -5.20 9.71
N PHE A 40 2.66 -6.09 10.45
CA PHE A 40 1.21 -6.11 10.61
C PHE A 40 0.69 -4.80 11.23
N ASP A 41 1.33 -4.32 12.31
CA ASP A 41 0.94 -3.04 12.96
C ASP A 41 1.19 -1.85 12.03
N ALA A 42 2.33 -1.80 11.36
CA ALA A 42 2.69 -0.73 10.44
C ALA A 42 1.73 -0.67 9.24
N ALA A 43 1.47 -1.80 8.59
CA ALA A 43 0.57 -1.85 7.43
C ALA A 43 -0.83 -1.36 7.79
N ASN A 44 -1.40 -1.81 8.91
CA ASN A 44 -2.71 -1.30 9.34
C ASN A 44 -2.66 0.18 9.73
N THR A 45 -1.55 0.67 10.31
CA THR A 45 -1.39 2.09 10.67
C THR A 45 -1.39 2.97 9.43
N TRP A 46 -0.67 2.60 8.40
CA TRP A 46 -0.56 3.37 7.16
C TRP A 46 -1.87 3.43 6.38
N ASP A 47 -2.60 2.32 6.31
CA ASP A 47 -3.94 2.33 5.73
C ASP A 47 -4.90 3.24 6.50
N ILE A 48 -4.87 3.21 7.83
CA ILE A 48 -5.65 4.12 8.67
C ILE A 48 -5.34 5.58 8.33
N GLU A 49 -4.06 5.94 8.15
CA GLU A 49 -3.63 7.32 7.88
C GLU A 49 -4.14 7.80 6.51
N THR A 50 -3.99 7.01 5.45
CA THR A 50 -4.51 7.35 4.10
C THR A 50 -6.02 7.43 4.10
N SER A 51 -6.68 6.48 4.77
CA SER A 51 -8.13 6.40 4.87
C SER A 51 -8.75 7.51 5.72
N ASP A 52 -8.10 7.93 6.81
CA ASP A 52 -8.53 9.08 7.61
C ASP A 52 -8.46 10.40 6.81
N ILE A 53 -7.49 10.54 5.89
CA ILE A 53 -7.45 11.67 4.94
C ILE A 53 -8.61 11.57 3.97
N ALA A 54 -8.87 10.40 3.39
CA ALA A 54 -9.95 10.21 2.42
C ALA A 54 -11.33 10.46 3.03
N ALA A 55 -11.56 10.03 4.27
CA ALA A 55 -12.81 10.29 4.99
C ALA A 55 -13.10 11.80 5.17
N LYS A 56 -12.06 12.63 5.23
CA LYS A 56 -12.18 14.09 5.38
C LYS A 56 -12.17 14.84 4.05
N LYS A 57 -11.33 14.40 3.09
CA LYS A 57 -10.96 15.17 1.90
C LYS A 57 -11.56 14.63 0.61
N GLY A 58 -12.11 13.42 0.62
CA GLY A 58 -12.78 12.81 -0.54
C GLY A 58 -13.83 13.73 -1.14
N SER A 59 -13.80 13.93 -2.46
CA SER A 59 -14.69 14.88 -3.12
C SER A 59 -16.12 14.34 -3.22
N THR A 60 -16.29 13.02 -3.37
CA THR A 60 -17.58 12.35 -3.37
C THR A 60 -17.92 11.76 -2.00
N LYS A 61 -19.23 11.56 -1.76
CA LYS A 61 -19.66 10.90 -0.52
C LYS A 61 -19.17 9.46 -0.46
N GLU A 62 -19.17 8.77 -1.59
CA GLU A 62 -18.75 7.37 -1.72
C GLU A 62 -17.28 7.19 -1.32
N VAL A 63 -16.41 8.08 -1.75
CA VAL A 63 -14.97 8.05 -1.37
C VAL A 63 -14.79 8.36 0.12
N ARG A 64 -15.52 9.33 0.66
CA ARG A 64 -15.46 9.62 2.11
C ARG A 64 -15.97 8.45 2.96
N ASP A 65 -17.07 7.82 2.56
CA ASP A 65 -17.64 6.68 3.25
C ASP A 65 -16.70 5.47 3.20
N LEU A 66 -16.06 5.23 2.03
CA LEU A 66 -15.05 4.18 1.86
C LEU A 66 -13.86 4.41 2.79
N GLY A 67 -13.31 5.63 2.82
CA GLY A 67 -12.22 5.97 3.73
C GLY A 67 -12.59 5.79 5.19
N ALA A 68 -13.79 6.22 5.61
CA ALA A 68 -14.27 6.02 6.97
C ALA A 68 -14.44 4.54 7.32
N MET A 69 -14.89 3.71 6.38
CA MET A 69 -15.03 2.27 6.54
C MET A 69 -13.65 1.60 6.69
N PHE A 70 -12.70 1.88 5.78
CA PHE A 70 -11.36 1.30 5.85
C PHE A 70 -10.65 1.67 7.14
N SER A 71 -10.64 2.96 7.49
CA SER A 71 -10.04 3.42 8.75
C SER A 71 -10.61 2.69 9.97
N ARG A 72 -11.93 2.52 10.06
CA ARG A 72 -12.57 1.79 11.17
C ARG A 72 -12.13 0.33 11.19
N ASP A 73 -12.16 -0.34 10.05
CA ASP A 73 -11.89 -1.77 9.95
C ASP A 73 -10.41 -2.07 10.22
N HIS A 74 -9.49 -1.26 9.68
CA HIS A 74 -8.05 -1.39 9.96
C HIS A 74 -7.69 -1.04 11.41
N LYS A 75 -8.39 -0.08 12.06
CA LYS A 75 -8.26 0.16 13.51
C LYS A 75 -8.61 -1.07 14.33
N ALA A 76 -9.69 -1.78 13.96
CA ALA A 76 -10.11 -3.00 14.64
C ALA A 76 -9.11 -4.15 14.41
N VAL A 77 -8.64 -4.33 13.18
CA VAL A 77 -7.63 -5.34 12.84
C VAL A 77 -6.30 -5.07 13.54
N ARG A 78 -5.83 -3.82 13.54
CA ARG A 78 -4.62 -3.42 14.25
C ARG A 78 -4.72 -3.70 15.75
N GLN A 79 -5.88 -3.44 16.35
CA GLN A 79 -6.09 -3.72 17.76
C GLN A 79 -6.01 -5.22 18.07
N GLN A 80 -6.58 -6.09 17.21
CA GLN A 80 -6.44 -7.55 17.35
C GLN A 80 -4.96 -7.97 17.33
N GLY A 81 -4.16 -7.42 16.42
CA GLY A 81 -2.72 -7.67 16.35
C GLY A 81 -1.99 -7.24 17.62
N ARG A 82 -2.28 -6.05 18.13
CA ARG A 82 -1.69 -5.52 19.37
C ARG A 82 -2.06 -6.33 20.61
N ASP A 83 -3.28 -6.81 20.67
CA ASP A 83 -3.73 -7.67 21.77
C ASP A 83 -3.04 -9.03 21.72
N LEU A 84 -2.86 -9.57 20.52
CA LEU A 84 -2.11 -10.81 20.31
C LEU A 84 -0.62 -10.66 20.70
N VAL A 85 0.03 -9.56 20.29
CA VAL A 85 1.41 -9.23 20.68
C VAL A 85 1.57 -9.20 22.20
N LYS A 86 0.64 -8.57 22.92
CA LYS A 86 0.63 -8.56 24.40
C LYS A 86 0.46 -9.97 24.97
N LYS A 87 -0.51 -10.74 24.44
CA LYS A 87 -0.78 -12.11 24.89
C LYS A 87 0.43 -13.02 24.71
N LEU A 88 1.13 -12.88 23.60
CA LEU A 88 2.30 -13.71 23.25
C LEU A 88 3.61 -13.21 23.88
N HIS A 89 3.59 -12.07 24.59
CA HIS A 89 4.77 -11.40 25.13
C HIS A 89 5.87 -11.15 24.09
N VAL A 90 5.47 -10.86 22.84
CA VAL A 90 6.39 -10.58 21.72
C VAL A 90 6.74 -9.08 21.73
N THR A 91 8.00 -8.75 21.49
CA THR A 91 8.45 -7.38 21.21
C THR A 91 8.57 -7.21 19.69
N PRO A 92 7.69 -6.44 19.02
CA PRO A 92 7.75 -6.25 17.58
C PRO A 92 9.09 -5.61 17.17
N THR A 93 9.69 -6.14 16.10
CA THR A 93 10.97 -5.66 15.57
C THR A 93 10.81 -5.25 14.12
N PRO A 94 10.75 -3.94 13.81
CA PRO A 94 10.62 -3.47 12.43
C PRO A 94 11.77 -3.95 11.55
N PRO A 95 11.51 -4.35 10.29
CA PRO A 95 12.56 -4.71 9.35
C PRO A 95 13.46 -3.50 9.05
N LYS A 96 14.77 -3.74 8.81
CA LYS A 96 15.75 -2.67 8.56
C LYS A 96 15.44 -1.89 7.28
N ASP A 97 15.04 -2.59 6.24
CA ASP A 97 14.73 -2.03 4.92
C ASP A 97 13.24 -2.27 4.62
N PHE A 98 12.40 -1.35 5.11
CA PHE A 98 10.97 -1.48 4.96
C PHE A 98 10.46 -0.62 3.78
N ALA A 99 10.46 -1.20 2.58
CA ALA A 99 10.06 -0.51 1.35
C ALA A 99 8.67 0.13 1.45
N LEU A 100 7.72 -0.55 2.10
CA LEU A 100 6.37 -0.02 2.36
C LEU A 100 6.37 1.34 3.10
N ALA A 101 7.38 1.65 3.92
CA ALA A 101 7.49 2.94 4.59
C ALA A 101 7.75 4.08 3.58
N THR A 102 8.60 3.81 2.58
CA THR A 102 8.88 4.77 1.51
C THR A 102 7.65 4.97 0.63
N ASP A 103 6.97 3.89 0.27
CA ASP A 103 5.76 3.93 -0.54
C ASP A 103 4.64 4.69 0.18
N HIS A 104 4.47 4.47 1.49
CA HIS A 104 3.53 5.22 2.32
C HIS A 104 3.84 6.72 2.35
N ALA A 105 5.10 7.10 2.57
CA ALA A 105 5.49 8.51 2.58
C ALA A 105 5.20 9.21 1.23
N GLN A 106 5.39 8.51 0.12
CA GLN A 106 5.05 9.01 -1.21
C GLN A 106 3.54 9.14 -1.41
N ALA A 107 2.76 8.14 -0.98
CA ALA A 107 1.31 8.18 -1.04
C ALA A 107 0.75 9.35 -0.21
N MET A 108 1.21 9.53 1.02
CA MET A 108 0.81 10.65 1.88
C MET A 108 1.08 11.99 1.22
N LYS A 109 2.28 12.21 0.69
CA LYS A 109 2.64 13.43 -0.04
C LYS A 109 1.72 13.69 -1.23
N GLN A 110 1.37 12.64 -2.00
CA GLN A 110 0.46 12.75 -3.13
C GLN A 110 -0.96 13.11 -2.67
N LEU A 111 -1.48 12.45 -1.63
CA LEU A 111 -2.81 12.70 -1.10
C LEU A 111 -2.93 14.10 -0.48
N GLU A 112 -1.89 14.58 0.19
CA GLU A 112 -1.85 15.93 0.74
C GLU A 112 -1.87 17.01 -0.34
N SER A 113 -1.16 16.80 -1.44
CA SER A 113 -0.99 17.77 -2.53
C SER A 113 -2.13 17.79 -3.56
N THR A 114 -3.02 16.79 -3.55
CA THR A 114 -4.14 16.68 -4.50
C THR A 114 -5.49 17.06 -3.87
N SER A 115 -6.50 17.39 -4.69
CA SER A 115 -7.86 17.70 -4.25
C SER A 115 -8.90 17.33 -5.31
N GLY A 116 -10.18 17.32 -4.94
CA GLY A 116 -11.29 17.01 -5.84
C GLY A 116 -11.15 15.64 -6.48
N LYS A 117 -11.56 15.50 -7.74
CA LYS A 117 -11.49 14.23 -8.48
C LYS A 117 -10.06 13.67 -8.59
N ALA A 118 -9.03 14.52 -8.62
CA ALA A 118 -7.64 14.08 -8.66
C ALA A 118 -7.22 13.39 -7.35
N PHE A 119 -7.69 13.92 -6.21
CA PHE A 119 -7.53 13.26 -4.91
C PHE A 119 -8.23 11.90 -4.88
N ASP A 120 -9.51 11.85 -5.27
CA ASP A 120 -10.29 10.61 -5.25
C ASP A 120 -9.61 9.51 -6.08
N ARG A 121 -9.15 9.86 -7.29
CA ARG A 121 -8.40 8.92 -8.15
C ARG A 121 -7.08 8.47 -7.52
N ALA A 122 -6.33 9.40 -6.94
CA ALA A 122 -5.05 9.08 -6.29
C ALA A 122 -5.25 8.12 -5.10
N TYR A 123 -6.24 8.41 -4.24
CA TYR A 123 -6.58 7.56 -3.10
C TYR A 123 -7.02 6.16 -3.56
N LEU A 124 -8.00 6.07 -4.46
CA LEU A 124 -8.52 4.77 -4.90
C LEU A 124 -7.45 3.94 -5.62
N THR A 125 -6.59 4.57 -6.43
CA THR A 125 -5.46 3.89 -7.08
C THR A 125 -4.47 3.36 -6.05
N HIS A 126 -4.16 4.17 -5.03
CA HIS A 126 -3.31 3.74 -3.92
C HIS A 126 -3.91 2.54 -3.19
N GLU A 127 -5.18 2.60 -2.80
CA GLU A 127 -5.84 1.53 -2.04
C GLU A 127 -5.86 0.19 -2.79
N VAL A 128 -6.14 0.22 -4.10
CA VAL A 128 -6.09 -0.99 -4.94
C VAL A 128 -4.68 -1.59 -4.95
N ALA A 129 -3.67 -0.76 -5.20
CA ALA A 129 -2.28 -1.22 -5.27
C ALA A 129 -1.77 -1.70 -3.90
N TYR A 130 -2.09 -0.97 -2.84
CA TYR A 130 -1.69 -1.26 -1.48
C TYR A 130 -2.27 -2.57 -0.98
N HIS A 131 -3.59 -2.74 -1.07
CA HIS A 131 -4.26 -3.98 -0.65
C HIS A 131 -3.77 -5.19 -1.45
N LYS A 132 -3.55 -5.01 -2.77
CA LYS A 132 -2.95 -6.08 -3.58
C LYS A 132 -1.58 -6.50 -3.06
N ALA A 133 -0.71 -5.53 -2.79
CA ALA A 133 0.65 -5.81 -2.27
C ALA A 133 0.61 -6.49 -0.90
N VAL A 134 -0.27 -6.03 0.00
CA VAL A 134 -0.45 -6.62 1.33
C VAL A 134 -0.98 -8.07 1.23
N ILE A 135 -1.98 -8.33 0.40
CA ILE A 135 -2.52 -9.68 0.17
C ILE A 135 -1.43 -10.60 -0.39
N ASP A 136 -0.69 -10.13 -1.39
CA ASP A 136 0.42 -10.89 -1.97
C ASP A 136 1.50 -11.20 -0.92
N ALA A 137 1.84 -10.23 -0.05
CA ALA A 137 2.80 -10.42 1.04
C ALA A 137 2.28 -11.44 2.07
N ILE A 138 1.03 -11.32 2.51
CA ILE A 138 0.41 -12.28 3.44
C ILE A 138 0.52 -13.70 2.89
N ASN A 139 0.07 -13.92 1.65
CA ASN A 139 -0.03 -15.27 1.07
C ASN A 139 1.35 -15.88 0.75
N ASN A 140 2.29 -15.08 0.24
CA ASN A 140 3.53 -15.58 -0.34
C ASN A 140 4.74 -15.46 0.58
N SER A 141 4.67 -14.63 1.63
CA SER A 141 5.80 -14.33 2.49
C SER A 141 5.48 -14.51 3.98
N LEU A 142 4.43 -13.85 4.50
CA LEU A 142 4.20 -13.79 5.95
C LEU A 142 3.64 -15.13 6.48
N VAL A 143 2.48 -15.56 6.02
CA VAL A 143 1.86 -16.84 6.43
C VAL A 143 2.80 -18.05 6.30
N PRO A 144 3.58 -18.19 5.20
CA PRO A 144 4.57 -19.26 5.11
C PRO A 144 5.74 -19.14 6.10
N ALA A 145 6.10 -17.94 6.56
CA ALA A 145 7.19 -17.71 7.50
C ALA A 145 6.74 -17.77 8.96
N THR A 146 5.47 -17.49 9.25
CA THR A 146 4.90 -17.41 10.59
C THR A 146 4.97 -18.76 11.29
N LYS A 147 5.58 -18.79 12.48
CA LYS A 147 5.72 -19.97 13.33
C LYS A 147 4.62 -20.08 14.38
N ASN A 148 4.19 -18.95 14.95
CA ASN A 148 3.13 -18.94 15.95
C ASN A 148 1.78 -19.16 15.29
N ALA A 149 1.03 -20.17 15.78
CA ALA A 149 -0.24 -20.56 15.19
C ALA A 149 -1.32 -19.47 15.29
N GLU A 150 -1.41 -18.77 16.42
CA GLU A 150 -2.41 -17.71 16.61
C GLU A 150 -2.14 -16.48 15.73
N LEU A 151 -0.85 -16.16 15.51
CA LEU A 151 -0.48 -15.10 14.57
C LEU A 151 -0.83 -15.49 13.14
N LYS A 152 -0.54 -16.72 12.75
CA LYS A 152 -0.91 -17.26 11.44
C LYS A 152 -2.42 -17.26 11.23
N ASP A 153 -3.19 -17.67 12.23
CA ASP A 153 -4.65 -17.66 12.17
C ASP A 153 -5.20 -16.25 11.98
N LEU A 154 -4.61 -15.25 12.64
CA LEU A 154 -4.97 -13.84 12.47
C LEU A 154 -4.69 -13.37 11.03
N GLU A 155 -3.49 -13.64 10.48
CA GLU A 155 -3.11 -13.29 9.10
C GLU A 155 -4.09 -13.88 8.07
N VAL A 156 -4.41 -15.17 8.21
CA VAL A 156 -5.36 -15.84 7.32
C VAL A 156 -6.77 -15.26 7.45
N LYS A 157 -7.20 -14.98 8.68
CA LYS A 157 -8.53 -14.43 8.97
C LYS A 157 -8.79 -13.07 8.34
N VAL A 158 -7.79 -12.19 8.26
CA VAL A 158 -7.97 -10.83 7.71
C VAL A 158 -7.96 -10.79 6.18
N GLY A 159 -7.39 -11.78 5.52
CA GLY A 159 -7.24 -11.84 4.06
C GLY A 159 -8.53 -11.56 3.27
N PRO A 160 -9.67 -12.22 3.59
CA PRO A 160 -10.94 -11.96 2.90
C PRO A 160 -11.45 -10.51 3.04
N ALA A 161 -11.24 -9.86 4.19
CA ALA A 161 -11.62 -8.46 4.39
C ALA A 161 -10.76 -7.54 3.53
N PHE A 162 -9.46 -7.75 3.46
CA PHE A 162 -8.55 -6.96 2.61
C PHE A 162 -8.86 -7.15 1.13
N GLN A 163 -9.21 -8.36 0.70
CA GLN A 163 -9.70 -8.61 -0.65
C GLN A 163 -11.00 -7.83 -0.94
N ALA A 164 -11.93 -7.77 -0.01
CA ALA A 164 -13.16 -7.01 -0.15
C ALA A 164 -12.89 -5.49 -0.23
N HIS A 165 -11.94 -4.97 0.55
CA HIS A 165 -11.51 -3.57 0.50
C HIS A 165 -10.93 -3.24 -0.88
N MET A 166 -9.98 -4.05 -1.38
CA MET A 166 -9.39 -3.87 -2.71
C MET A 166 -10.47 -3.79 -3.80
N LEU A 167 -11.42 -4.72 -3.78
CA LEU A 167 -12.51 -4.76 -4.76
C LEU A 167 -13.48 -3.57 -4.61
N ALA A 168 -13.70 -3.07 -3.39
CA ALA A 168 -14.51 -1.88 -3.16
C ALA A 168 -13.84 -0.62 -3.73
N ALA A 169 -12.54 -0.44 -3.48
CA ALA A 169 -11.77 0.66 -4.06
C ALA A 169 -11.73 0.57 -5.59
N GLN A 170 -11.52 -0.62 -6.14
CA GLN A 170 -11.49 -0.83 -7.60
C GLN A 170 -12.82 -0.45 -8.25
N ARG A 171 -13.97 -0.86 -7.68
CA ARG A 171 -15.29 -0.49 -8.23
C ARG A 171 -15.50 1.02 -8.30
N LEU A 172 -15.08 1.78 -7.28
CA LEU A 172 -15.19 3.23 -7.31
C LEU A 172 -14.22 3.85 -8.32
N LEU A 173 -13.00 3.32 -8.43
CA LEU A 173 -12.01 3.77 -9.38
C LEU A 173 -12.48 3.58 -10.83
N ASP A 174 -13.05 2.40 -11.14
CA ASP A 174 -13.60 2.09 -12.47
C ASP A 174 -14.76 3.02 -12.84
N GLY A 175 -15.62 3.36 -11.85
CA GLY A 175 -16.70 4.32 -12.02
C GLY A 175 -16.26 5.76 -12.30
N MET A 176 -15.02 6.12 -11.98
CA MET A 176 -14.47 7.45 -12.29
C MET A 176 -14.04 7.63 -13.75
N GLY A 177 -13.99 6.56 -14.52
CA GLY A 177 -13.57 6.57 -15.93
C GLY A 177 -14.72 6.81 -16.93
N GLN A 178 -15.96 6.82 -16.42
CA GLN A 178 -17.17 7.12 -17.19
C GLN A 178 -17.63 8.55 -16.87
#